data_da5781a38cccda6b6214325b17da163d
#
_entry.id   da5781a38cccda6b6214325b17da163d
#
_cell.length_a   1.000
_cell.length_b   1.000
_cell.length_c   1.000
_cell.angle_alpha   90.00
_cell.angle_beta   90.00
_cell.angle_gamma   90.00
#
_symmetry.space_group_name_H-M   'P 1'
#
loop_
_entity.id
_entity.type
_entity.pdbx_description
1 polymer ?
#
loop_
_entity_poly.entity_id
_entity_poly.type
_entity_poly.pdbx_seq_one_letter_code
_entity_poly.pdbx_strand_id
1 'polypeptide(L)'
;SGKLDLTDVVTRSISEKKIERKTIRKYDTILERSGGTTDNPVGRVVLFEEDEQYLCNNFTQVLRFKKVDPIFAFYSLFYFYHTNKIVVRSMGSKTTGIQNLNMSKYLEIGIPNASDDEQKKFVAIAKQADKSKFELKQCIENIDKVINSLINGK
;
A
#
# COMPACT_ATOMS: atom_id res chain seq x y z
N SER A 1 -7.98 0.52 0.46
CA SER A 1 -7.91 -0.90 0.04
C SER A 1 -6.52 -1.50 0.25
N GLY A 2 -5.45 -0.73 0.46
CA GLY A 2 -4.07 -1.23 0.59
C GLY A 2 -3.46 -1.82 -0.69
N LYS A 3 -4.15 -1.74 -1.82
CA LYS A 3 -3.70 -2.21 -3.13
C LYS A 3 -3.38 -1.06 -4.07
N LEU A 4 -2.40 -1.26 -4.95
CA LEU A 4 -2.06 -0.33 -6.02
C LEU A 4 -3.10 -0.42 -7.15
N ASP A 5 -3.35 0.73 -7.76
CA ASP A 5 -4.00 0.83 -9.06
C ASP A 5 -2.90 1.10 -10.10
N LEU A 6 -2.75 0.17 -11.05
CA LEU A 6 -1.74 0.22 -12.10
C LEU A 6 -2.35 0.46 -13.48
N THR A 7 -3.61 0.88 -13.55
CA THR A 7 -4.32 1.11 -14.81
C THR A 7 -3.78 2.30 -15.60
N ASP A 8 -3.16 3.27 -14.92
CA ASP A 8 -2.60 4.48 -15.53
C ASP A 8 -1.13 4.70 -15.08
N VAL A 9 -0.25 3.82 -15.56
CA VAL A 9 1.19 3.90 -15.26
C VAL A 9 1.93 4.70 -16.32
N VAL A 10 2.59 5.77 -15.89
CA VAL A 10 3.40 6.62 -16.76
C VAL A 10 4.77 5.98 -17.00
N THR A 11 5.11 5.74 -18.26
CA THR A 11 6.45 5.31 -18.66
C THR A 11 7.33 6.51 -18.99
N ARG A 12 8.61 6.47 -18.57
CA ARG A 12 9.60 7.51 -18.85
C ARG A 12 10.98 6.92 -19.05
N SER A 13 11.77 7.53 -19.94
CA SER A 13 13.20 7.23 -20.01
C SER A 13 13.92 7.75 -18.77
N ILE A 14 14.60 6.87 -18.04
CA ILE A 14 15.25 7.18 -16.77
C ILE A 14 16.66 6.58 -16.79
N SER A 15 17.67 7.30 -16.26
CA SER A 15 19.04 6.82 -16.18
C SER A 15 19.17 5.59 -15.27
N GLU A 16 20.02 4.64 -15.64
CA GLU A 16 20.28 3.39 -14.89
C GLU A 16 20.56 3.62 -13.40
N LYS A 17 21.37 4.63 -13.09
CA LYS A 17 21.69 5.01 -11.70
C LYS A 17 20.43 5.41 -10.87
N LYS A 18 19.42 5.99 -11.50
CA LYS A 18 18.14 6.29 -10.84
C LYS A 18 17.27 5.04 -10.72
N ILE A 19 17.33 4.16 -11.71
CA ILE A 19 16.64 2.88 -11.70
C ILE A 19 17.08 2.06 -10.49
N GLU A 20 18.38 1.81 -10.33
CA GLU A 20 18.92 1.05 -9.20
C GLU A 20 18.44 1.56 -7.82
N ARG A 21 18.40 2.88 -7.65
CA ARG A 21 18.03 3.50 -6.38
C ARG A 21 16.54 3.51 -6.08
N LYS A 22 15.69 3.52 -7.11
CA LYS A 22 14.24 3.72 -6.99
C LYS A 22 13.41 2.50 -7.34
N THR A 23 14.05 1.40 -7.78
CA THR A 23 13.36 0.15 -8.11
C THR A 23 12.62 -0.40 -6.89
N ILE A 24 11.33 -0.62 -7.09
CA ILE A 24 10.46 -1.30 -6.14
C ILE A 24 10.65 -2.80 -6.36
N ARG A 25 10.69 -3.56 -5.29
CA ARG A 25 10.78 -5.02 -5.32
C ARG A 25 9.49 -5.62 -4.77
N LYS A 26 9.14 -6.80 -5.22
CA LYS A 26 8.00 -7.53 -4.68
C LYS A 26 8.04 -7.58 -3.15
N TYR A 27 6.91 -7.31 -2.54
CA TYR A 27 6.69 -7.16 -1.10
C TYR A 27 7.34 -5.93 -0.44
N ASP A 28 7.87 -5.00 -1.21
CA ASP A 28 8.16 -3.68 -0.65
C ASP A 28 6.85 -2.98 -0.26
N THR A 29 6.89 -2.21 0.80
CA THR A 29 5.81 -1.30 1.17
C THR A 29 6.05 0.07 0.56
N ILE A 30 5.11 0.59 -0.20
CA ILE A 30 5.15 1.94 -0.75
C ILE A 30 4.42 2.86 0.21
N LEU A 31 5.11 3.87 0.70
CA LEU A 31 4.62 4.87 1.65
C LEU A 31 4.35 6.19 0.93
N GLU A 32 3.18 6.78 1.11
CA GLU A 32 2.87 8.14 0.68
C GLU A 32 3.55 9.17 1.59
N ARG A 33 4.48 9.93 1.02
CA ARG A 33 5.22 10.97 1.73
C ARG A 33 4.62 12.37 1.60
N SER A 34 3.99 12.65 0.47
CA SER A 34 3.46 13.97 0.14
C SER A 34 2.12 13.83 -0.57
N GLY A 35 1.23 14.76 -0.33
CA GLY A 35 -0.15 14.72 -0.84
C GLY A 35 -1.13 14.76 0.31
N GLY A 36 -1.92 13.72 0.44
CA GLY A 36 -2.90 13.60 1.51
C GLY A 36 -4.01 14.66 1.46
N THR A 37 -5.02 14.46 2.26
CA THR A 37 -6.14 15.38 2.45
C THR A 37 -6.43 15.54 3.94
N THR A 38 -7.39 16.37 4.29
CA THR A 38 -7.83 16.52 5.69
C THR A 38 -8.34 15.19 6.24
N ASP A 39 -9.09 14.43 5.45
CA ASP A 39 -9.69 13.16 5.91
C ASP A 39 -8.73 11.96 5.76
N ASN A 40 -7.81 12.06 4.82
CA ASN A 40 -6.80 11.06 4.55
C ASN A 40 -5.40 11.68 4.62
N PRO A 41 -4.82 11.79 5.83
CA PRO A 41 -3.49 12.38 6.00
C PRO A 41 -2.43 11.55 5.24
N VAL A 42 -1.28 12.16 4.95
CA VAL A 42 -0.10 11.46 4.43
C VAL A 42 0.31 10.32 5.36
N GLY A 43 0.99 9.32 4.84
CA GLY A 43 1.41 8.14 5.61
C GLY A 43 0.63 6.88 5.26
N ARG A 44 -0.20 6.93 4.21
CA ARG A 44 -0.83 5.72 3.65
C ARG A 44 0.22 4.78 3.10
N VAL A 45 -0.06 3.49 3.24
CA VAL A 45 0.83 2.44 2.73
C VAL A 45 0.08 1.50 1.79
N VAL A 46 0.80 0.98 0.80
CA VAL A 46 0.33 -0.10 -0.06
C VAL A 46 1.43 -1.15 -0.21
N LEU A 47 1.03 -2.41 -0.34
CA LEU A 47 1.95 -3.50 -0.63
C LEU A 47 2.18 -3.60 -2.13
N PHE A 48 3.43 -3.75 -2.54
CA PHE A 48 3.79 -3.98 -3.94
C PHE A 48 3.89 -5.49 -4.19
N GLU A 49 3.05 -6.02 -5.08
CA GLU A 49 2.96 -7.47 -5.34
C GLU A 49 3.36 -7.87 -6.77
N GLU A 50 3.75 -6.87 -7.61
CA GLU A 50 4.09 -7.12 -9.00
C GLU A 50 5.53 -7.67 -9.16
N ASP A 51 5.74 -8.41 -10.23
CA ASP A 51 7.05 -8.95 -10.61
C ASP A 51 7.78 -8.06 -11.63
N GLU A 52 7.08 -7.09 -12.20
CA GLU A 52 7.63 -6.15 -13.19
C GLU A 52 8.41 -5.00 -12.55
N GLN A 53 9.21 -4.31 -13.35
CA GLN A 53 10.04 -3.20 -12.88
C GLN A 53 9.26 -1.89 -12.81
N TYR A 54 9.01 -1.44 -11.59
CA TYR A 54 8.40 -0.14 -11.30
C TYR A 54 9.32 0.72 -10.45
N LEU A 55 9.08 2.03 -10.50
CA LEU A 55 9.84 3.02 -9.74
C LEU A 55 8.88 3.93 -8.96
N CYS A 56 9.26 4.30 -7.74
CA CYS A 56 8.56 5.32 -6.98
C CYS A 56 8.85 6.72 -7.51
N ASN A 57 7.82 7.57 -7.49
CA ASN A 57 7.97 9.01 -7.72
C ASN A 57 8.46 9.73 -6.44
N ASN A 58 8.50 11.07 -6.49
CA ASN A 58 8.99 11.88 -5.37
C ASN A 58 7.97 12.04 -4.22
N PHE A 59 6.69 11.71 -4.47
CA PHE A 59 5.62 11.77 -3.47
C PHE A 59 5.52 10.50 -2.64
N THR A 60 6.24 9.46 -3.02
CA THR A 60 6.25 8.14 -2.38
C THR A 60 7.66 7.71 -1.99
N GLN A 61 7.75 6.77 -1.07
CA GLN A 61 8.99 6.16 -0.62
C GLN A 61 8.82 4.66 -0.44
N VAL A 62 9.85 3.90 -0.82
CA VAL A 62 9.93 2.46 -0.55
C VAL A 62 10.40 2.24 0.88
N LEU A 63 9.65 1.43 1.62
CA LEU A 63 10.07 0.83 2.88
C LEU A 63 10.37 -0.65 2.62
N ARG A 64 11.60 -1.06 2.87
CA ARG A 64 12.06 -2.45 2.68
C ARG A 64 12.48 -3.04 4.01
N PHE A 65 11.70 -3.99 4.49
CA PHE A 65 11.95 -4.66 5.76
C PHE A 65 12.95 -5.81 5.57
N LYS A 66 13.89 -5.96 6.53
CA LYS A 66 14.95 -6.98 6.47
C LYS A 66 14.89 -7.99 7.60
N LYS A 67 14.29 -7.61 8.74
CA LYS A 67 14.29 -8.42 9.98
C LYS A 67 12.89 -8.90 10.37
N VAL A 68 11.88 -8.49 9.62
CA VAL A 68 10.47 -8.79 9.84
C VAL A 68 9.89 -9.22 8.52
N ASP A 69 8.96 -10.15 8.51
CA ASP A 69 8.24 -10.50 7.29
C ASP A 69 7.64 -9.24 6.66
N PRO A 70 7.91 -8.94 5.39
CA PRO A 70 7.50 -7.68 4.76
C PRO A 70 5.99 -7.53 4.66
N ILE A 71 5.25 -8.63 4.52
CA ILE A 71 3.78 -8.60 4.47
C ILE A 71 3.22 -8.33 5.87
N PHE A 72 3.78 -8.95 6.91
CA PHE A 72 3.42 -8.67 8.30
C PHE A 72 3.68 -7.20 8.66
N ALA A 73 4.85 -6.67 8.27
CA ALA A 73 5.21 -5.27 8.51
C ALA A 73 4.25 -4.32 7.76
N PHE A 74 3.91 -4.61 6.50
CA PHE A 74 2.93 -3.84 5.75
C PHE A 74 1.57 -3.79 6.47
N TYR A 75 1.02 -4.94 6.88
CA TYR A 75 -0.27 -4.96 7.57
C TYR A 75 -0.23 -4.26 8.91
N SER A 76 0.89 -4.31 9.63
CA SER A 76 1.07 -3.56 10.88
C SER A 76 0.98 -2.05 10.65
N LEU A 77 1.67 -1.52 9.64
CA LEU A 77 1.59 -0.11 9.25
C LEU A 77 0.22 0.27 8.69
N PHE A 78 -0.38 -0.60 7.89
CA PHE A 78 -1.71 -0.40 7.35
C PHE A 78 -2.77 -0.29 8.45
N TYR A 79 -2.73 -1.20 9.42
CA TYR A 79 -3.59 -1.16 10.60
C TYR A 79 -3.34 0.10 11.43
N PHE A 80 -2.07 0.42 11.72
CA PHE A 80 -1.70 1.62 12.45
C PHE A 80 -2.28 2.88 11.79
N TYR A 81 -2.13 3.03 10.48
CA TYR A 81 -2.67 4.17 9.74
C TYR A 81 -4.18 4.32 9.93
N HIS A 82 -4.94 3.22 9.85
CA HIS A 82 -6.40 3.26 9.93
C HIS A 82 -6.94 3.49 11.34
N THR A 83 -6.23 2.99 12.34
CA THR A 83 -6.66 3.09 13.75
C THR A 83 -6.11 4.35 14.46
N ASN A 84 -5.04 4.95 13.96
CA ASN A 84 -4.34 6.07 14.59
C ASN A 84 -4.26 7.31 13.68
N LYS A 85 -5.30 7.61 12.92
CA LYS A 85 -5.29 8.74 11.96
C LYS A 85 -4.90 10.09 12.58
N ILE A 86 -5.26 10.34 13.84
CA ILE A 86 -4.90 11.58 14.57
C ILE A 86 -3.39 11.64 14.75
N VAL A 87 -2.76 10.54 15.19
CA VAL A 87 -1.32 10.46 15.40
C VAL A 87 -0.59 10.63 14.06
N VAL A 88 -1.03 9.91 13.01
CA VAL A 88 -0.45 10.04 11.67
C VAL A 88 -0.57 11.47 11.14
N ARG A 89 -1.71 12.14 11.37
CA ARG A 89 -1.90 13.55 11.00
C ARG A 89 -0.90 14.46 11.69
N SER A 90 -0.58 14.22 12.97
CA SER A 90 0.41 14.99 13.73
C SER A 90 1.85 14.81 13.23
N MET A 91 2.12 13.76 12.46
CA MET A 91 3.40 13.53 11.80
C MET A 91 3.53 14.30 10.47
N GLY A 92 2.43 14.86 9.96
CA GLY A 92 2.41 15.68 8.75
C GLY A 92 2.66 17.16 9.04
N SER A 93 3.38 17.84 8.13
CA SER A 93 3.47 19.30 8.11
C SER A 93 2.84 19.83 6.83
N LYS A 94 2.14 20.96 6.93
CA LYS A 94 1.51 21.61 5.79
C LYS A 94 2.33 22.82 5.39
N THR A 95 3.05 22.72 4.29
CA THR A 95 3.75 23.84 3.66
C THR A 95 3.14 24.05 2.27
N THR A 96 2.71 25.25 1.95
CA THR A 96 2.16 25.61 0.61
C THR A 96 0.99 24.73 0.11
N GLY A 97 0.10 24.30 1.02
CA GLY A 97 -1.10 23.53 0.65
C GLY A 97 -0.91 22.01 0.56
N ILE A 98 0.31 21.52 0.41
CA ILE A 98 0.63 20.08 0.33
C ILE A 98 1.07 19.58 1.71
N GLN A 99 0.50 18.45 2.16
CA GLN A 99 0.98 17.78 3.36
C GLN A 99 2.26 17.01 3.04
N ASN A 100 3.26 17.13 3.91
CA ASN A 100 4.50 16.37 3.84
C ASN A 100 4.69 15.58 5.14
N LEU A 101 5.02 14.30 5.02
CA LEU A 101 5.24 13.41 6.15
C LEU A 101 6.63 13.64 6.76
N ASN A 102 6.68 13.81 8.08
CA ASN A 102 7.94 13.78 8.81
C ASN A 102 8.42 12.32 8.92
N MET A 103 9.40 11.98 8.08
CA MET A 103 9.91 10.61 7.99
C MET A 103 10.58 10.14 9.29
N SER A 104 11.25 11.02 10.04
CA SER A 104 11.88 10.63 11.30
C SER A 104 10.84 10.16 12.31
N LYS A 105 9.75 10.91 12.46
CA LYS A 105 8.62 10.51 13.34
C LYS A 105 7.91 9.26 12.83
N TYR A 106 7.74 9.13 11.53
CA TYR A 106 7.07 7.96 10.96
C TYR A 106 7.86 6.67 11.16
N LEU A 107 9.19 6.73 11.06
CA LEU A 107 10.07 5.58 11.28
C LEU A 107 10.19 5.13 12.75
N GLU A 108 9.66 5.92 13.69
CA GLU A 108 9.53 5.54 15.10
C GLU A 108 8.30 4.65 15.37
N ILE A 109 7.41 4.47 14.37
CA ILE A 109 6.26 3.55 14.51
C ILE A 109 6.80 2.13 14.71
N GLY A 110 6.49 1.56 15.87
CA GLY A 110 6.89 0.18 16.18
C GLY A 110 6.10 -0.84 15.38
N ILE A 111 6.81 -1.83 14.82
CA ILE A 111 6.17 -3.05 14.33
C ILE A 111 5.99 -3.99 15.54
N PRO A 112 4.83 -4.63 15.71
CA PRO A 112 4.62 -5.57 16.81
C PRO A 112 5.72 -6.64 16.89
N ASN A 113 6.20 -6.91 18.10
CA ASN A 113 7.16 -7.97 18.32
C ASN A 113 6.43 -9.32 18.30
N ALA A 114 6.59 -10.05 17.21
CA ALA A 114 6.02 -11.37 16.99
C ALA A 114 7.12 -12.33 16.55
N SER A 115 7.05 -13.57 17.01
CA SER A 115 7.95 -14.64 16.57
C SER A 115 7.76 -14.94 15.06
N ASP A 116 8.76 -15.54 14.43
CA ASP A 116 8.69 -15.89 13.01
C ASP A 116 7.47 -16.78 12.69
N ASP A 117 7.09 -17.67 13.60
CA ASP A 117 5.93 -18.54 13.42
C ASP A 117 4.60 -17.79 13.52
N GLU A 118 4.50 -16.82 14.42
CA GLU A 118 3.32 -15.94 14.50
C GLU A 118 3.19 -15.06 13.26
N GLN A 119 4.29 -14.50 12.77
CA GLN A 119 4.31 -13.75 11.53
C GLN A 119 3.86 -14.61 10.35
N LYS A 120 4.40 -15.83 10.19
CA LYS A 120 3.99 -16.76 9.12
C LYS A 120 2.51 -17.12 9.19
N LYS A 121 1.99 -17.43 10.38
CA LYS A 121 0.56 -17.72 10.59
C LYS A 121 -0.32 -16.53 10.18
N PHE A 122 0.06 -15.32 10.63
CA PHE A 122 -0.65 -14.12 10.26
C PHE A 122 -0.66 -13.90 8.74
N VAL A 123 0.50 -14.02 8.09
CA VAL A 123 0.65 -13.84 6.64
C VAL A 123 -0.19 -14.84 5.85
N ALA A 124 -0.25 -16.10 6.30
CA ALA A 124 -1.08 -17.11 5.67
C ALA A 124 -2.57 -16.73 5.72
N ILE A 125 -3.05 -16.26 6.89
CA ILE A 125 -4.44 -15.82 7.06
C ILE A 125 -4.72 -14.57 6.20
N ALA A 126 -3.81 -13.60 6.20
CA ALA A 126 -3.95 -12.36 5.41
C ALA A 126 -4.05 -12.67 3.91
N LYS A 127 -3.18 -13.52 3.39
CA LYS A 127 -3.22 -13.97 1.98
C LYS A 127 -4.52 -14.69 1.63
N GLN A 128 -5.00 -15.55 2.53
CA GLN A 128 -6.27 -16.25 2.32
C GLN A 128 -7.45 -15.26 2.31
N ALA A 129 -7.46 -14.29 3.22
CA ALA A 129 -8.48 -13.25 3.28
C ALA A 129 -8.50 -12.39 2.01
N ASP A 130 -7.33 -12.00 1.50
CA ASP A 130 -7.22 -11.22 0.25
C ASP A 130 -7.70 -12.03 -0.96
N LYS A 131 -7.37 -13.33 -1.02
CA LYS A 131 -7.87 -14.22 -2.08
C LYS A 131 -9.39 -14.32 -2.05
N SER A 132 -9.97 -14.60 -0.88
CA SER A 132 -11.42 -14.68 -0.73
C SER A 132 -12.13 -13.38 -1.08
N LYS A 133 -11.55 -12.25 -0.70
CA LYS A 133 -12.09 -10.92 -1.07
C LYS A 133 -12.08 -10.69 -2.58
N PHE A 134 -11.02 -11.11 -3.26
CA PHE A 134 -10.91 -11.02 -4.71
C PHE A 134 -11.96 -11.90 -5.41
N GLU A 135 -12.10 -13.16 -4.97
CA GLU A 135 -13.10 -14.10 -5.49
C GLU A 135 -14.53 -13.59 -5.31
N LEU A 136 -14.84 -13.04 -4.13
CA LEU A 136 -16.15 -12.42 -3.87
C LEU A 136 -16.41 -11.20 -4.77
N LYS A 137 -15.40 -10.37 -5.00
CA LYS A 137 -15.53 -9.23 -5.93
C LYS A 137 -15.84 -9.70 -7.34
N GLN A 138 -15.15 -10.73 -7.83
CA GLN A 138 -15.41 -11.31 -9.14
C GLN A 138 -16.84 -11.91 -9.23
N CYS A 139 -17.31 -12.57 -8.17
CA CYS A 139 -18.68 -13.07 -8.11
C CYS A 139 -19.71 -11.93 -8.24
N ILE A 140 -19.52 -10.83 -7.53
CA ILE A 140 -20.40 -9.64 -7.61
C ILE A 140 -20.42 -9.09 -9.03
N GLU A 141 -19.23 -8.86 -9.63
CA GLU A 141 -19.12 -8.37 -11.01
C GLU A 141 -19.80 -9.28 -12.04
N ASN A 142 -19.72 -10.60 -11.83
CA ASN A 142 -20.41 -11.56 -12.71
C ASN A 142 -21.94 -11.53 -12.52
N ILE A 143 -22.41 -11.41 -11.28
CA ILE A 143 -23.85 -11.25 -10.99
C ILE A 143 -24.38 -9.97 -11.66
N ASP A 144 -23.67 -8.86 -11.52
CA ASP A 144 -24.05 -7.59 -12.15
C ASP A 144 -24.12 -7.71 -13.68
N LYS A 145 -23.19 -8.42 -14.31
CA LYS A 145 -23.24 -8.70 -15.76
C LYS A 145 -24.47 -9.50 -16.15
N VAL A 146 -24.82 -10.53 -15.38
CA VAL A 146 -26.00 -11.37 -15.63
C VAL A 146 -27.28 -10.54 -15.47
N ILE A 147 -27.38 -9.77 -14.38
CA ILE A 147 -28.54 -8.87 -14.15
C ILE A 147 -28.69 -7.88 -15.31
N ASN A 148 -27.59 -7.22 -15.70
CA ASN A 148 -27.62 -6.27 -16.81
C ASN A 148 -28.01 -6.93 -18.14
N SER A 149 -27.57 -8.15 -18.40
CA SER A 149 -27.99 -8.92 -19.58
C SER A 149 -29.48 -9.26 -19.56
N LEU A 150 -30.04 -9.61 -18.40
CA LEU A 150 -31.45 -9.92 -18.25
C LEU A 150 -32.36 -8.67 -18.38
N ILE A 151 -31.88 -7.54 -17.86
CA ILE A 151 -32.68 -6.28 -17.91
C ILE A 151 -32.59 -5.64 -19.30
N ASN A 152 -31.41 -5.65 -19.93
CA ASN A 152 -31.15 -4.95 -21.19
C ASN A 152 -31.15 -5.89 -22.41
N GLY A 153 -31.27 -7.17 -22.18
CA GLY A 153 -31.29 -8.20 -23.25
C GLY A 153 -32.66 -8.31 -23.88
N LYS A 154 -32.91 -7.41 -24.82
CA LYS A 154 -33.89 -7.62 -25.92
C LYS A 154 -33.15 -7.58 -27.23
#